data_487dcceb349c7213e30d8d3ad999adf2
#
_entry.id   487dcceb349c7213e30d8d3ad999adf2
#
_cell.length_a   1.000
_cell.length_b   1.000
_cell.length_c   1.000
_cell.angle_alpha   90.00
_cell.angle_beta   90.00
_cell.angle_gamma   90.00
#
_symmetry.space_group_name_H-M   'P 1'
#
loop_
_entity.id
_entity.type
_entity.pdbx_description
1 polymer ?
#
loop_
_entity_poly.entity_id
_entity_poly.type
_entity_poly.pdbx_seq_one_letter_code
_entity_poly.pdbx_strand_id
1 'polypeptide(L)'
;STRVRSSAASDVYKRQDLKLDIIFPEEHTEKKYPCIVWICGGGWLSMDKSVHMAYLSKLALEGFVVASVQYRTSNEASYPSQIQDVKAGIRYLKAHSERYHIDIERIGIMGDSAGGYLTAMAAFDNDKSLDVGAYLDCSSEVKAACMWYPPTNLAKFMNANPVSAEKLMLGAELSNKKSALESSPVNFVRENLPASLIIHGTNDNTVPFSQGEELYEKLNSFGNDVELIAIDGADHADEHFFQDEIWSEILSFFKKKL
;
A
#
# COMPACT_ATOMS: atom_id res chain seq x y z
N SER A 1 -19.48 9.12 10.08
CA SER A 1 -18.20 8.41 10.29
C SER A 1 -17.42 9.05 11.42
N THR A 2 -16.97 8.23 12.36
CA THR A 2 -16.17 8.70 13.49
C THR A 2 -14.70 8.46 13.19
N ARG A 3 -13.92 9.54 13.15
CA ARG A 3 -12.45 9.44 12.96
C ARG A 3 -11.80 9.22 14.32
N VAL A 4 -11.12 8.10 14.50
CA VAL A 4 -10.34 7.80 15.70
C VAL A 4 -8.87 7.82 15.34
N ARG A 5 -8.05 8.53 16.12
CA ARG A 5 -6.59 8.49 16.00
C ARG A 5 -6.04 7.50 17.02
N SER A 6 -5.23 6.57 16.57
CA SER A 6 -4.57 5.59 17.42
C SER A 6 -3.10 5.50 17.05
N SER A 7 -2.21 5.27 18.01
CA SER A 7 -0.82 4.99 17.75
C SER A 7 -0.66 3.53 17.33
N ALA A 8 -0.17 3.29 16.12
CA ALA A 8 0.27 1.98 15.69
C ALA A 8 1.67 1.74 16.26
N ALA A 9 1.86 0.60 16.89
CA ALA A 9 3.12 0.31 17.53
C ALA A 9 4.25 0.14 16.53
N SER A 10 5.28 0.90 16.68
CA SER A 10 6.58 0.54 16.19
C SER A 10 7.58 0.92 17.25
N ASP A 11 8.14 -0.01 17.94
CA ASP A 11 9.24 0.29 18.82
C ASP A 11 10.39 -0.69 18.61
N VAL A 12 10.93 -0.71 17.40
CA VAL A 12 12.22 -1.36 17.15
C VAL A 12 13.35 -0.33 17.27
N TYR A 13 13.08 0.95 17.04
CA TYR A 13 14.12 1.99 17.04
C TYR A 13 13.77 3.26 17.83
N LYS A 14 12.94 3.18 18.87
CA LYS A 14 12.73 4.23 19.90
C LYS A 14 12.67 5.69 19.45
N ARG A 15 12.12 6.03 18.26
CA ARG A 15 12.17 7.44 17.84
C ARG A 15 10.84 8.12 17.59
N GLN A 16 9.78 7.42 17.19
CA GLN A 16 8.43 8.01 17.09
C GLN A 16 7.36 6.91 17.13
N ASP A 17 6.27 7.16 17.84
CA ASP A 17 5.04 6.37 17.71
C ASP A 17 4.41 6.67 16.35
N LEU A 18 4.40 5.71 15.44
CA LEU A 18 3.66 5.82 14.20
C LEU A 18 2.16 5.87 14.50
N LYS A 19 1.44 6.64 13.71
CA LYS A 19 0.01 6.90 13.91
C LYS A 19 -0.80 6.34 12.76
N LEU A 20 -2.04 6.03 13.05
CA LEU A 20 -3.04 5.71 12.02
C LEU A 20 -4.32 6.50 12.29
N ASP A 21 -5.07 6.76 11.22
CA ASP A 21 -6.42 7.30 11.30
C ASP A 21 -7.38 6.21 10.82
N ILE A 22 -8.50 6.04 11.52
CA ILE A 22 -9.52 5.04 11.14
C ILE A 22 -10.82 5.74 10.81
N ILE A 23 -11.45 5.32 9.69
CA ILE A 23 -12.80 5.66 9.32
C ILE A 23 -13.64 4.39 9.52
N PHE A 24 -14.73 4.51 10.26
CA PHE A 24 -15.67 3.41 10.47
C PHE A 24 -16.86 3.52 9.52
N PRO A 25 -17.51 2.39 9.17
CA PRO A 25 -18.82 2.40 8.58
C PRO A 25 -19.83 3.19 9.41
N GLU A 26 -20.88 3.69 8.77
CA GLU A 26 -21.90 4.49 9.46
C GLU A 26 -22.69 3.68 10.47
N GLU A 27 -22.97 2.42 10.17
CA GLU A 27 -23.64 1.49 11.09
C GLU A 27 -22.63 0.86 12.07
N HIS A 28 -22.68 1.29 13.31
CA HIS A 28 -21.99 0.61 14.40
C HIS A 28 -22.84 -0.55 14.92
N THR A 29 -22.63 -1.73 14.36
CA THR A 29 -23.17 -2.98 14.90
C THR A 29 -22.06 -3.77 15.60
N GLU A 30 -22.38 -4.80 16.35
CA GLU A 30 -21.39 -5.75 16.89
C GLU A 30 -20.73 -6.61 15.79
N LYS A 31 -21.10 -6.39 14.55
CA LYS A 31 -20.59 -7.09 13.36
C LYS A 31 -19.14 -6.67 13.09
N LYS A 32 -18.31 -7.62 12.70
CA LYS A 32 -16.97 -7.35 12.16
C LYS A 32 -17.04 -7.00 10.67
N TYR A 33 -16.26 -6.01 10.27
CA TYR A 33 -16.21 -5.46 8.92
C TYR A 33 -14.89 -5.83 8.23
N PRO A 34 -14.87 -6.00 6.92
CA PRO A 34 -13.62 -6.04 6.16
C PRO A 34 -12.86 -4.72 6.36
N CYS A 35 -11.55 -4.78 6.31
CA CYS A 35 -10.71 -3.61 6.50
C CYS A 35 -9.85 -3.34 5.26
N ILE A 36 -9.76 -2.07 4.86
CA ILE A 36 -8.83 -1.61 3.83
C ILE A 36 -7.77 -0.73 4.49
N VAL A 37 -6.52 -1.14 4.36
CA VAL A 37 -5.36 -0.38 4.84
C VAL A 37 -4.89 0.54 3.73
N TRP A 38 -4.93 1.84 3.96
CA TRP A 38 -4.48 2.85 3.00
C TRP A 38 -3.05 3.31 3.28
N ILE A 39 -2.23 3.34 2.25
CA ILE A 39 -0.83 3.79 2.28
C ILE A 39 -0.67 4.97 1.32
N CYS A 40 -0.45 6.15 1.87
CA CYS A 40 -0.29 7.38 1.11
C CYS A 40 1.05 7.44 0.38
N GLY A 41 1.05 7.96 -0.85
CA GLY A 41 2.23 8.27 -1.64
C GLY A 41 3.02 9.47 -1.11
N GLY A 42 3.90 10.03 -1.94
CA GLY A 42 4.74 11.19 -1.64
C GLY A 42 6.24 10.92 -1.85
N GLY A 43 6.58 10.02 -2.78
CA GLY A 43 7.96 9.69 -3.15
C GLY A 43 8.81 9.16 -1.99
N TRP A 44 8.17 8.57 -0.98
CA TRP A 44 8.80 8.16 0.28
C TRP A 44 9.45 9.31 1.08
N LEU A 45 9.42 10.55 0.60
CA LEU A 45 10.04 11.74 1.20
C LEU A 45 9.07 12.51 2.07
N SER A 46 7.80 12.46 1.74
CA SER A 46 6.71 13.05 2.51
C SER A 46 5.58 12.04 2.65
N MET A 47 4.82 12.16 3.72
CA MET A 47 3.67 11.33 3.97
C MET A 47 2.67 12.07 4.85
N ASP A 48 1.47 12.23 4.35
CA ASP A 48 0.34 12.70 5.15
C ASP A 48 -0.80 11.69 5.05
N LYS A 49 -1.02 10.93 6.12
CA LYS A 49 -2.08 9.93 6.19
C LYS A 49 -3.50 10.51 6.09
N SER A 50 -3.66 11.83 6.13
CA SER A 50 -4.95 12.50 5.92
C SER A 50 -5.30 12.77 4.45
N VAL A 51 -4.33 12.61 3.56
CA VAL A 51 -4.55 12.74 2.12
C VAL A 51 -5.56 11.70 1.64
N HIS A 52 -6.46 12.12 0.75
CA HIS A 52 -7.53 11.32 0.17
C HIS A 52 -8.61 10.81 1.15
N MET A 53 -8.62 11.23 2.42
CA MET A 53 -9.61 10.76 3.41
C MET A 53 -11.07 11.00 2.97
N ALA A 54 -11.34 12.08 2.22
CA ALA A 54 -12.68 12.36 1.68
C ALA A 54 -13.11 11.27 0.67
N TYR A 55 -12.20 10.82 -0.19
CA TYR A 55 -12.47 9.72 -1.14
C TYR A 55 -12.49 8.37 -0.45
N LEU A 56 -11.58 8.12 0.47
CA LEU A 56 -11.54 6.89 1.27
C LEU A 56 -12.81 6.69 2.10
N SER A 57 -13.50 7.76 2.47
CA SER A 57 -14.80 7.67 3.17
C SER A 57 -15.88 6.99 2.33
N LYS A 58 -15.78 7.00 0.99
CA LYS A 58 -16.69 6.24 0.11
C LYS A 58 -16.64 4.73 0.43
N LEU A 59 -15.45 4.18 0.68
CA LEU A 59 -15.30 2.78 1.08
C LEU A 59 -15.92 2.50 2.46
N ALA A 60 -15.80 3.45 3.39
CA ALA A 60 -16.41 3.31 4.71
C ALA A 60 -17.95 3.35 4.64
N LEU A 61 -18.53 4.19 3.78
CA LEU A 61 -19.97 4.22 3.53
C LEU A 61 -20.50 2.89 2.97
N GLU A 62 -19.66 2.15 2.28
CA GLU A 62 -19.94 0.84 1.70
C GLU A 62 -19.63 -0.35 2.60
N GLY A 63 -19.34 -0.08 3.89
CA GLY A 63 -19.23 -1.11 4.92
C GLY A 63 -17.81 -1.61 5.18
N PHE A 64 -16.77 -0.87 4.79
CA PHE A 64 -15.38 -1.18 5.13
C PHE A 64 -14.90 -0.34 6.31
N VAL A 65 -14.12 -0.92 7.19
CA VAL A 65 -13.22 -0.13 8.05
C VAL A 65 -12.03 0.31 7.19
N VAL A 66 -11.73 1.60 7.17
CA VAL A 66 -10.59 2.12 6.40
C VAL A 66 -9.55 2.66 7.37
N ALA A 67 -8.33 2.13 7.32
CA ALA A 67 -7.22 2.53 8.18
C ALA A 67 -6.08 3.14 7.37
N SER A 68 -5.88 4.45 7.49
CA SER A 68 -4.73 5.13 6.89
C SER A 68 -3.54 5.06 7.84
N VAL A 69 -2.46 4.39 7.39
CA VAL A 69 -1.30 4.05 8.22
C VAL A 69 -0.12 4.95 7.90
N GLN A 70 0.54 5.46 8.93
CA GLN A 70 1.80 6.21 8.81
C GLN A 70 2.98 5.23 8.67
N TYR A 71 3.96 5.63 7.87
CA TYR A 71 5.28 4.98 7.77
C TYR A 71 6.40 6.03 7.86
N ARG A 72 7.59 5.63 8.22
CA ARG A 72 8.77 6.52 8.26
C ARG A 72 9.17 6.92 6.84
N THR A 73 9.42 8.20 6.65
CA THR A 73 9.94 8.72 5.38
C THR A 73 11.43 8.44 5.24
N SER A 74 11.97 8.60 4.04
CA SER A 74 13.40 8.44 3.74
C SER A 74 14.28 9.43 4.51
N ASN A 75 13.71 10.54 5.01
CA ASN A 75 14.40 11.48 5.88
C ASN A 75 14.60 10.94 7.31
N GLU A 76 13.84 9.94 7.70
CA GLU A 76 13.85 9.33 9.04
C GLU A 76 14.59 7.99 9.03
N ALA A 77 14.37 7.18 7.99
CA ALA A 77 15.01 5.87 7.85
C ALA A 77 14.97 5.39 6.39
N SER A 78 15.99 4.66 5.96
CA SER A 78 16.05 4.05 4.63
C SER A 78 15.33 2.69 4.59
N TYR A 79 15.22 2.12 3.39
CA TYR A 79 14.76 0.76 3.15
C TYR A 79 15.49 -0.24 4.08
N PRO A 80 14.79 -1.23 4.64
CA PRO A 80 13.37 -1.59 4.40
C PRO A 80 12.38 -0.98 5.43
N SER A 81 12.74 0.08 6.13
CA SER A 81 11.98 0.61 7.27
C SER A 81 10.53 0.95 6.93
N GLN A 82 10.26 1.45 5.72
CA GLN A 82 8.92 1.80 5.26
C GLN A 82 8.01 0.56 5.20
N ILE A 83 8.52 -0.55 4.66
CA ILE A 83 7.77 -1.81 4.54
C ILE A 83 7.53 -2.40 5.92
N GLN A 84 8.55 -2.37 6.79
CA GLN A 84 8.44 -2.83 8.18
C GLN A 84 7.32 -2.10 8.93
N ASP A 85 7.20 -0.79 8.72
CA ASP A 85 6.18 0.05 9.35
C ASP A 85 4.78 -0.29 8.84
N VAL A 86 4.61 -0.48 7.52
CA VAL A 86 3.33 -0.89 6.92
C VAL A 86 2.90 -2.25 7.46
N LYS A 87 3.81 -3.24 7.46
CA LYS A 87 3.54 -4.59 8.00
C LYS A 87 3.21 -4.54 9.49
N ALA A 88 3.88 -3.69 10.27
CA ALA A 88 3.56 -3.46 11.69
C ALA A 88 2.17 -2.84 11.88
N GLY A 89 1.76 -1.91 11.00
CA GLY A 89 0.42 -1.33 10.99
C GLY A 89 -0.68 -2.38 10.75
N ILE A 90 -0.47 -3.30 9.80
CA ILE A 90 -1.39 -4.41 9.54
C ILE A 90 -1.51 -5.31 10.78
N ARG A 91 -0.38 -5.70 11.39
CA ARG A 91 -0.39 -6.54 12.61
C ARG A 91 -1.08 -5.81 13.78
N TYR A 92 -0.85 -4.51 13.94
CA TYR A 92 -1.54 -3.72 14.96
C TYR A 92 -3.06 -3.75 14.79
N LEU A 93 -3.55 -3.60 13.56
CA LEU A 93 -5.00 -3.66 13.26
C LEU A 93 -5.57 -5.03 13.59
N LYS A 94 -4.87 -6.12 13.25
CA LYS A 94 -5.28 -7.50 13.58
C LYS A 94 -5.30 -7.73 15.09
N ALA A 95 -4.27 -7.29 15.82
CA ALA A 95 -4.18 -7.44 17.27
C ALA A 95 -5.27 -6.65 18.03
N HIS A 96 -5.78 -5.57 17.40
CA HIS A 96 -6.84 -4.73 17.98
C HIS A 96 -8.18 -4.88 17.24
N SER A 97 -8.37 -5.99 16.54
CA SER A 97 -9.54 -6.24 15.68
C SER A 97 -10.87 -6.14 16.43
N GLU A 98 -10.94 -6.57 17.69
CA GLU A 98 -12.13 -6.42 18.52
C GLU A 98 -12.47 -4.94 18.79
N ARG A 99 -11.46 -4.14 19.09
CA ARG A 99 -11.63 -2.70 19.35
C ARG A 99 -12.14 -1.94 18.13
N TYR A 100 -11.70 -2.36 16.93
CA TYR A 100 -12.01 -1.68 15.68
C TYR A 100 -13.06 -2.39 14.85
N HIS A 101 -13.67 -3.47 15.38
CA HIS A 101 -14.65 -4.30 14.68
C HIS A 101 -14.16 -4.82 13.33
N ILE A 102 -12.87 -5.20 13.24
CA ILE A 102 -12.23 -5.69 12.03
C ILE A 102 -12.35 -7.21 11.94
N ASP A 103 -12.73 -7.71 10.77
CA ASP A 103 -12.58 -9.11 10.41
C ASP A 103 -11.14 -9.33 9.90
N ILE A 104 -10.34 -10.03 10.69
CA ILE A 104 -8.91 -10.26 10.38
C ILE A 104 -8.66 -11.13 9.17
N GLU A 105 -9.67 -11.90 8.73
CA GLU A 105 -9.60 -12.73 7.53
C GLU A 105 -9.94 -11.95 6.25
N ARG A 106 -10.46 -10.72 6.38
CA ARG A 106 -10.88 -9.86 5.29
C ARG A 106 -10.17 -8.50 5.34
N ILE A 107 -8.83 -8.53 5.20
CA ILE A 107 -8.00 -7.32 5.14
C ILE A 107 -7.44 -7.16 3.74
N GLY A 108 -7.71 -6.03 3.12
CA GLY A 108 -7.09 -5.54 1.91
C GLY A 108 -6.12 -4.40 2.19
N ILE A 109 -5.26 -4.12 1.23
CA ILE A 109 -4.33 -2.99 1.27
C ILE A 109 -4.45 -2.19 -0.02
N MET A 110 -4.32 -0.87 0.06
CA MET A 110 -4.42 0.04 -1.07
C MET A 110 -3.46 1.21 -0.90
N GLY A 111 -2.87 1.69 -1.99
CA GLY A 111 -2.00 2.86 -1.92
C GLY A 111 -1.64 3.42 -3.28
N ASP A 112 -1.18 4.66 -3.28
CA ASP A 112 -0.84 5.43 -4.47
C ASP A 112 0.66 5.71 -4.58
N SER A 113 1.23 5.72 -5.80
CA SER A 113 2.63 6.08 -6.07
C SER A 113 3.62 5.30 -5.18
N ALA A 114 4.40 5.99 -4.36
CA ALA A 114 5.26 5.37 -3.34
C ALA A 114 4.47 4.47 -2.36
N GLY A 115 3.23 4.84 -2.03
CA GLY A 115 2.31 3.98 -1.27
C GLY A 115 1.84 2.77 -2.07
N GLY A 116 1.67 2.89 -3.37
CA GLY A 116 1.41 1.78 -4.28
C GLY A 116 2.56 0.76 -4.32
N TYR A 117 3.79 1.24 -4.33
CA TYR A 117 4.99 0.41 -4.14
C TYR A 117 4.97 -0.33 -2.80
N LEU A 118 4.70 0.39 -1.70
CA LEU A 118 4.64 -0.20 -0.36
C LEU A 118 3.50 -1.21 -0.23
N THR A 119 2.38 -0.95 -0.90
CA THR A 119 1.24 -1.87 -1.02
C THR A 119 1.66 -3.17 -1.70
N ALA A 120 2.32 -3.09 -2.85
CA ALA A 120 2.84 -4.27 -3.55
C ALA A 120 3.85 -5.04 -2.70
N MET A 121 4.82 -4.34 -2.09
CA MET A 121 5.83 -4.98 -1.24
C MET A 121 5.21 -5.66 -0.02
N ALA A 122 4.27 -5.02 0.67
CA ALA A 122 3.61 -5.61 1.84
C ALA A 122 2.73 -6.83 1.47
N ALA A 123 2.12 -6.81 0.27
CA ALA A 123 1.28 -7.90 -0.20
C ALA A 123 2.08 -9.10 -0.76
N PHE A 124 3.23 -8.85 -1.38
CA PHE A 124 4.00 -9.88 -2.09
C PHE A 124 5.16 -10.45 -1.28
N ASP A 125 5.71 -9.67 -0.34
CA ASP A 125 6.79 -10.14 0.51
C ASP A 125 6.28 -11.11 1.57
N ASN A 126 6.92 -12.28 1.63
CA ASN A 126 6.66 -13.30 2.65
C ASN A 126 7.85 -13.48 3.61
N ASP A 127 8.87 -12.64 3.50
CA ASP A 127 10.03 -12.70 4.39
C ASP A 127 9.65 -12.17 5.78
N LYS A 128 9.59 -13.09 6.73
CA LYS A 128 9.29 -12.76 8.13
C LYS A 128 10.37 -11.91 8.78
N SER A 129 11.56 -11.77 8.17
CA SER A 129 12.61 -10.88 8.67
C SER A 129 12.20 -9.41 8.60
N LEU A 130 11.22 -9.07 7.74
CA LEU A 130 10.63 -7.74 7.67
C LEU A 130 9.49 -7.53 8.68
N ASP A 131 9.02 -8.58 9.34
CA ASP A 131 8.08 -8.48 10.45
C ASP A 131 8.85 -8.14 11.73
N VAL A 132 8.94 -6.86 12.05
CA VAL A 132 9.68 -6.35 13.21
C VAL A 132 8.74 -5.56 14.14
N GLY A 133 9.15 -5.37 15.40
CA GLY A 133 8.39 -4.60 16.39
C GLY A 133 7.40 -5.44 17.17
N ALA A 134 6.21 -4.86 17.46
CA ALA A 134 5.19 -5.50 18.27
C ALA A 134 4.27 -6.43 17.45
N TYR A 135 3.47 -7.23 18.17
CA TYR A 135 2.41 -8.10 17.62
C TYR A 135 2.93 -9.11 16.59
N LEU A 136 4.10 -9.71 16.84
CA LEU A 136 4.72 -10.70 15.95
C LEU A 136 3.99 -12.05 15.91
N ASP A 137 3.06 -12.26 16.80
CA ASP A 137 2.09 -13.35 16.83
C ASP A 137 0.93 -13.15 15.82
N CYS A 138 0.75 -11.94 15.32
CA CYS A 138 -0.21 -11.62 14.26
C CYS A 138 0.48 -11.68 12.88
N SER A 139 -0.21 -12.23 11.87
CA SER A 139 0.25 -12.18 10.48
C SER A 139 0.10 -10.77 9.88
N SER A 140 1.07 -10.34 9.06
CA SER A 140 0.96 -9.13 8.23
C SER A 140 0.34 -9.40 6.84
N GLU A 141 -0.11 -10.63 6.55
CA GLU A 141 -0.70 -10.99 5.27
C GLU A 141 -2.05 -10.30 5.04
N VAL A 142 -2.31 -10.01 3.75
CA VAL A 142 -3.56 -9.40 3.26
C VAL A 142 -4.19 -10.29 2.19
N LYS A 143 -5.49 -10.11 1.89
CA LYS A 143 -6.24 -10.91 0.91
C LYS A 143 -6.30 -10.26 -0.47
N ALA A 144 -6.23 -8.93 -0.53
CA ALA A 144 -6.34 -8.17 -1.76
C ALA A 144 -5.45 -6.92 -1.71
N ALA A 145 -4.89 -6.52 -2.85
CA ALA A 145 -4.04 -5.35 -2.99
C ALA A 145 -4.49 -4.48 -4.16
N CYS A 146 -4.69 -3.18 -3.95
CA CYS A 146 -4.99 -2.21 -4.99
C CYS A 146 -3.87 -1.18 -5.07
N MET A 147 -3.19 -1.11 -6.20
CA MET A 147 -2.00 -0.29 -6.40
C MET A 147 -2.26 0.77 -7.47
N TRP A 148 -2.15 2.04 -7.10
CA TRP A 148 -2.28 3.14 -8.03
C TRP A 148 -0.90 3.60 -8.50
N TYR A 149 -0.69 3.60 -9.80
CA TYR A 149 0.55 4.04 -10.48
C TYR A 149 1.84 3.71 -9.70
N PRO A 150 2.03 2.41 -9.33
CA PRO A 150 3.14 2.01 -8.49
C PRO A 150 4.46 1.98 -9.26
N PRO A 151 5.58 2.47 -8.72
CA PRO A 151 6.90 2.10 -9.20
C PRO A 151 7.20 0.65 -8.81
N THR A 152 7.34 -0.25 -9.76
CA THR A 152 7.39 -1.71 -9.54
C THR A 152 8.74 -2.33 -9.86
N ASN A 153 9.53 -1.68 -10.72
CA ASN A 153 10.88 -2.08 -11.10
C ASN A 153 11.84 -0.90 -10.90
N LEU A 154 12.34 -0.76 -9.68
CA LEU A 154 13.20 0.37 -9.32
C LEU A 154 14.48 0.42 -10.14
N ALA A 155 15.01 -0.72 -10.60
CA ALA A 155 16.21 -0.75 -11.42
C ALA A 155 16.01 -0.14 -12.82
N LYS A 156 14.80 -0.21 -13.37
CA LYS A 156 14.41 0.47 -14.62
C LYS A 156 13.99 1.92 -14.39
N PHE A 157 13.40 2.19 -13.23
CA PHE A 157 12.90 3.50 -12.85
C PHE A 157 14.00 4.44 -12.33
N MET A 158 15.04 3.88 -11.70
CA MET A 158 16.15 4.64 -11.12
C MET A 158 16.89 5.46 -12.19
N ASN A 159 16.82 6.77 -12.10
CA ASN A 159 17.49 7.69 -12.99
C ASN A 159 18.93 8.02 -12.51
N ALA A 160 19.66 8.82 -13.32
CA ALA A 160 21.05 9.21 -12.98
C ALA A 160 21.16 10.23 -11.84
N ASN A 161 20.06 10.88 -11.46
CA ASN A 161 20.06 11.88 -10.38
C ASN A 161 20.43 11.22 -9.04
N PRO A 162 21.50 11.66 -8.36
CA PRO A 162 21.95 11.07 -7.09
C PRO A 162 20.95 11.29 -5.94
N VAL A 163 20.06 12.27 -6.05
CA VAL A 163 19.05 12.62 -5.04
C VAL A 163 17.62 12.26 -5.48
N SER A 164 17.49 11.31 -6.40
CA SER A 164 16.15 10.82 -6.77
C SER A 164 15.48 10.11 -5.59
N ALA A 165 14.16 10.14 -5.56
CA ALA A 165 13.35 9.63 -4.43
C ALA A 165 13.64 8.15 -4.11
N GLU A 166 13.78 7.31 -5.16
CA GLU A 166 14.10 5.88 -5.01
C GLU A 166 15.49 5.66 -4.41
N LYS A 167 16.48 6.47 -4.78
CA LYS A 167 17.84 6.37 -4.19
C LYS A 167 17.88 6.83 -2.75
N LEU A 168 17.13 7.88 -2.41
CA LEU A 168 17.00 8.34 -1.04
C LEU A 168 16.28 7.30 -0.18
N MET A 169 15.24 6.66 -0.73
CA MET A 169 14.52 5.58 -0.06
C MET A 169 15.43 4.37 0.19
N LEU A 170 16.20 3.94 -0.80
CA LEU A 170 17.15 2.83 -0.64
C LEU A 170 18.29 3.17 0.34
N GLY A 171 18.68 4.43 0.43
CA GLY A 171 19.85 4.87 1.18
C GLY A 171 21.17 4.70 0.39
N ALA A 172 22.21 5.37 0.84
CA ALA A 172 23.47 5.47 0.11
C ALA A 172 24.13 4.10 -0.22
N GLU A 173 24.06 3.16 0.71
CA GLU A 173 24.69 1.83 0.55
C GLU A 173 23.91 0.94 -0.45
N LEU A 174 22.59 1.10 -0.56
CA LEU A 174 21.73 0.30 -1.40
C LEU A 174 21.30 1.01 -2.70
N SER A 175 21.75 2.24 -2.93
CA SER A 175 21.38 3.03 -4.12
C SER A 175 22.13 2.60 -5.39
N ASN A 176 22.22 1.31 -5.63
CA ASN A 176 22.80 0.70 -6.83
C ASN A 176 21.77 -0.16 -7.56
N LYS A 177 22.06 -0.49 -8.83
CA LYS A 177 21.12 -1.22 -9.68
C LYS A 177 20.75 -2.61 -9.15
N LYS A 178 21.68 -3.30 -8.49
CA LYS A 178 21.42 -4.63 -7.92
C LYS A 178 20.43 -4.55 -6.77
N SER A 179 20.69 -3.67 -5.80
CA SER A 179 19.80 -3.48 -4.65
C SER A 179 18.45 -2.91 -5.05
N ALA A 180 18.41 -2.01 -6.07
CA ALA A 180 17.16 -1.54 -6.64
C ALA A 180 16.34 -2.69 -7.23
N LEU A 181 16.99 -3.63 -7.91
CA LEU A 181 16.33 -4.81 -8.44
C LEU A 181 15.80 -5.72 -7.31
N GLU A 182 16.63 -5.98 -6.31
CA GLU A 182 16.29 -6.83 -5.16
C GLU A 182 15.16 -6.26 -4.30
N SER A 183 14.95 -4.94 -4.30
CA SER A 183 13.85 -4.25 -3.60
C SER A 183 12.67 -3.88 -4.50
N SER A 184 12.61 -4.42 -5.72
CA SER A 184 11.54 -4.14 -6.69
C SER A 184 10.38 -5.12 -6.55
N PRO A 185 9.11 -4.66 -6.42
CA PRO A 185 7.93 -5.53 -6.32
C PRO A 185 7.85 -6.64 -7.38
N VAL A 186 8.25 -6.37 -8.61
CA VAL A 186 8.25 -7.37 -9.69
C VAL A 186 9.10 -8.61 -9.36
N ASN A 187 10.09 -8.52 -8.48
CA ASN A 187 10.94 -9.64 -8.10
C ASN A 187 10.39 -10.50 -6.95
N PHE A 188 9.31 -10.03 -6.32
CA PHE A 188 8.58 -10.77 -5.29
C PHE A 188 7.39 -11.55 -5.87
N VAL A 189 7.14 -11.42 -7.18
CA VAL A 189 6.04 -12.13 -7.84
C VAL A 189 6.33 -13.63 -7.87
N ARG A 190 5.35 -14.39 -7.38
CA ARG A 190 5.29 -15.85 -7.34
C ARG A 190 3.83 -16.31 -7.46
N GLU A 191 3.58 -17.58 -7.47
CA GLU A 191 2.22 -18.14 -7.40
C GLU A 191 1.54 -17.85 -6.05
N ASN A 192 0.21 -17.85 -6.05
CA ASN A 192 -0.64 -17.74 -4.86
C ASN A 192 -0.45 -16.42 -4.09
N LEU A 193 -0.25 -15.32 -4.79
CA LEU A 193 -0.28 -13.97 -4.22
C LEU A 193 -1.72 -13.49 -4.01
N PRO A 194 -1.94 -12.47 -3.14
CA PRO A 194 -3.23 -11.82 -2.99
C PRO A 194 -3.79 -11.32 -4.32
N ALA A 195 -5.13 -11.35 -4.46
CA ALA A 195 -5.78 -10.73 -5.61
C ALA A 195 -5.31 -9.27 -5.76
N SER A 196 -5.00 -8.86 -6.99
CA SER A 196 -4.34 -7.60 -7.26
C SER A 196 -5.12 -6.76 -8.27
N LEU A 197 -5.31 -5.47 -7.97
CA LEU A 197 -5.82 -4.47 -8.89
C LEU A 197 -4.74 -3.41 -9.09
N ILE A 198 -4.35 -3.17 -10.34
CA ILE A 198 -3.41 -2.12 -10.72
C ILE A 198 -4.17 -1.05 -11.48
N ILE A 199 -4.04 0.21 -11.10
CA ILE A 199 -4.66 1.34 -11.80
C ILE A 199 -3.55 2.31 -12.20
N HIS A 200 -3.42 2.62 -13.49
CA HIS A 200 -2.29 3.41 -13.98
C HIS A 200 -2.71 4.28 -15.17
N GLY A 201 -2.25 5.52 -15.19
CA GLY A 201 -2.47 6.44 -16.30
C GLY A 201 -1.54 6.15 -17.48
N THR A 202 -2.07 6.15 -18.72
CA THR A 202 -1.26 5.83 -19.91
C THR A 202 -0.26 6.92 -20.27
N ASN A 203 -0.44 8.15 -19.77
CA ASN A 203 0.43 9.29 -20.00
C ASN A 203 1.22 9.71 -18.76
N ASP A 204 1.43 8.80 -17.81
CA ASP A 204 2.15 9.08 -16.55
C ASP A 204 3.62 9.42 -16.84
N ASN A 205 3.97 10.69 -16.58
CA ASN A 205 5.30 11.26 -16.80
C ASN A 205 6.22 11.13 -15.56
N THR A 206 5.70 10.69 -14.44
CA THR A 206 6.44 10.50 -13.17
C THR A 206 6.83 9.06 -12.96
N VAL A 207 5.87 8.15 -13.05
CA VAL A 207 6.08 6.71 -13.00
C VAL A 207 5.53 6.13 -14.31
N PRO A 208 6.38 5.77 -15.27
CA PRO A 208 5.92 5.35 -16.59
C PRO A 208 4.91 4.19 -16.51
N PHE A 209 3.86 4.25 -17.33
CA PHE A 209 2.80 3.22 -17.40
C PHE A 209 3.35 1.79 -17.52
N SER A 210 4.49 1.63 -18.20
CA SER A 210 5.20 0.35 -18.31
C SER A 210 5.57 -0.30 -16.98
N GLN A 211 5.57 0.46 -15.86
CA GLN A 211 5.77 -0.10 -14.53
C GLN A 211 4.55 -0.92 -14.08
N GLY A 212 3.34 -0.41 -14.32
CA GLY A 212 2.10 -1.13 -14.07
C GLY A 212 1.92 -2.33 -15.00
N GLU A 213 2.22 -2.15 -16.30
CA GLU A 213 2.16 -3.23 -17.31
C GLU A 213 3.10 -4.39 -16.94
N GLU A 214 4.37 -4.10 -16.62
CA GLU A 214 5.35 -5.14 -16.26
C GLU A 214 4.89 -5.94 -15.03
N LEU A 215 4.33 -5.28 -14.03
CA LEU A 215 3.82 -5.97 -12.85
C LEU A 215 2.61 -6.83 -13.20
N TYR A 216 1.65 -6.30 -13.98
CA TYR A 216 0.48 -7.05 -14.45
C TYR A 216 0.88 -8.29 -15.24
N GLU A 217 1.73 -8.14 -16.26
CA GLU A 217 2.20 -9.25 -17.08
C GLU A 217 2.87 -10.33 -16.24
N LYS A 218 3.69 -9.93 -15.27
CA LYS A 218 4.39 -10.86 -14.41
C LYS A 218 3.45 -11.59 -13.47
N LEU A 219 2.53 -10.90 -12.81
CA LEU A 219 1.52 -11.51 -11.96
C LEU A 219 0.67 -12.52 -12.74
N ASN A 220 0.22 -12.12 -13.93
CA ASN A 220 -0.58 -12.97 -14.83
C ASN A 220 0.20 -14.22 -15.28
N SER A 221 1.50 -14.07 -15.59
CA SER A 221 2.35 -15.20 -16.02
C SER A 221 2.55 -16.28 -14.93
N PHE A 222 2.39 -15.91 -13.66
CA PHE A 222 2.39 -16.83 -12.51
C PHE A 222 0.98 -17.32 -12.12
N GLY A 223 -0.05 -17.01 -12.94
CA GLY A 223 -1.43 -17.45 -12.70
C GLY A 223 -2.13 -16.76 -11.53
N ASN A 224 -1.64 -15.59 -11.10
CA ASN A 224 -2.30 -14.83 -10.05
C ASN A 224 -3.56 -14.13 -10.57
N ASP A 225 -4.49 -13.89 -9.65
CA ASP A 225 -5.71 -13.11 -9.91
C ASP A 225 -5.35 -11.62 -9.96
N VAL A 226 -5.24 -11.06 -11.15
CA VAL A 226 -4.80 -9.68 -11.36
C VAL A 226 -5.63 -8.98 -12.44
N GLU A 227 -5.97 -7.73 -12.16
CA GLU A 227 -6.65 -6.82 -13.08
C GLU A 227 -5.79 -5.55 -13.28
N LEU A 228 -5.76 -5.01 -14.51
CA LEU A 228 -5.11 -3.74 -14.83
C LEU A 228 -6.13 -2.79 -15.45
N ILE A 229 -6.34 -1.64 -14.82
CA ILE A 229 -7.11 -0.53 -15.35
C ILE A 229 -6.14 0.52 -15.89
N ALA A 230 -6.08 0.65 -17.21
CA ALA A 230 -5.34 1.71 -17.88
C ALA A 230 -6.27 2.92 -18.05
N ILE A 231 -5.96 4.05 -17.42
CA ILE A 231 -6.72 5.28 -17.58
C ILE A 231 -6.10 6.07 -18.73
N ASP A 232 -6.82 6.10 -19.87
CA ASP A 232 -6.30 6.72 -21.09
C ASP A 232 -6.07 8.22 -20.91
N GLY A 233 -4.85 8.68 -21.31
CA GLY A 233 -4.42 10.08 -21.23
C GLY A 233 -4.11 10.60 -19.82
N ALA A 234 -4.39 9.85 -18.76
CA ALA A 234 -4.14 10.30 -17.40
C ALA A 234 -2.64 10.39 -17.09
N ASP A 235 -2.22 11.47 -16.42
CA ASP A 235 -0.88 11.65 -15.86
C ASP A 235 -0.84 11.15 -14.40
N HIS A 236 0.31 11.28 -13.75
CA HIS A 236 0.53 10.84 -12.37
C HIS A 236 -0.35 11.60 -11.38
N ALA A 237 -1.15 10.91 -10.60
CA ALA A 237 -1.99 11.47 -9.54
C ALA A 237 -2.99 12.55 -10.00
N ASP A 238 -3.39 12.53 -11.25
CA ASP A 238 -4.34 13.51 -11.78
C ASP A 238 -5.80 13.23 -11.40
N GLU A 239 -6.72 14.09 -11.84
CA GLU A 239 -8.14 14.03 -11.45
C GLU A 239 -8.88 12.78 -11.96
N HIS A 240 -8.38 12.10 -12.99
CA HIS A 240 -9.00 10.89 -13.55
C HIS A 240 -9.06 9.75 -12.53
N PHE A 241 -8.10 9.68 -11.59
CA PHE A 241 -8.10 8.67 -10.54
C PHE A 241 -9.23 8.86 -9.50
N PHE A 242 -9.85 10.04 -9.49
CA PHE A 242 -10.87 10.40 -8.50
C PHE A 242 -12.28 10.39 -9.06
N GLN A 243 -12.46 9.97 -10.32
CA GLN A 243 -13.78 9.83 -10.96
C GLN A 243 -14.56 8.67 -10.33
N ASP A 244 -15.90 8.78 -10.37
CA ASP A 244 -16.79 7.79 -9.73
C ASP A 244 -16.66 6.41 -10.35
N GLU A 245 -16.36 6.33 -11.65
CA GLU A 245 -16.15 5.08 -12.37
C GLU A 245 -14.98 4.30 -11.78
N ILE A 246 -13.83 4.95 -11.54
CA ILE A 246 -12.64 4.32 -10.96
C ILE A 246 -12.94 3.85 -9.53
N TRP A 247 -13.64 4.68 -8.74
CA TRP A 247 -14.02 4.28 -7.38
C TRP A 247 -15.03 3.14 -7.35
N SER A 248 -15.90 3.03 -8.35
CA SER A 248 -16.82 1.90 -8.51
C SER A 248 -16.08 0.60 -8.80
N GLU A 249 -15.03 0.63 -9.62
CA GLU A 249 -14.17 -0.53 -9.90
C GLU A 249 -13.39 -0.96 -8.65
N ILE A 250 -12.81 -0.01 -7.91
CA ILE A 250 -12.11 -0.29 -6.64
C ILE A 250 -13.07 -0.95 -5.63
N LEU A 251 -14.26 -0.39 -5.49
CA LEU A 251 -15.28 -0.92 -4.59
C LEU A 251 -15.74 -2.32 -4.99
N SER A 252 -15.99 -2.52 -6.29
CA SER A 252 -16.34 -3.83 -6.86
C SER A 252 -15.25 -4.87 -6.59
N PHE A 253 -14.00 -4.51 -6.83
CA PHE A 253 -12.84 -5.35 -6.56
C PHE A 253 -12.80 -5.79 -5.09
N PHE A 254 -12.83 -4.85 -4.15
CA PHE A 254 -12.73 -5.20 -2.73
C PHE A 254 -13.97 -5.97 -2.23
N LYS A 255 -15.18 -5.66 -2.69
CA LYS A 255 -16.41 -6.43 -2.36
C LYS A 255 -16.34 -7.89 -2.84
N LYS A 256 -15.66 -8.13 -3.97
CA LYS A 256 -15.49 -9.48 -4.54
C LYS A 256 -14.40 -10.28 -3.85
N LYS A 257 -13.36 -9.60 -3.30
CA LYS A 257 -12.15 -10.26 -2.81
C LYS A 257 -12.07 -10.32 -1.27
N LEU A 258 -12.84 -9.50 -0.57
CA LEU A 258 -12.94 -9.45 0.89
C LEU A 258 -14.34 -9.84 1.38
#